data_a4e81d00a6f68d6fb077fbd823edfaf3
#
_entry.id   a4e81d00a6f68d6fb077fbd823edfaf3
#
_cell.length_a   1.000
_cell.length_b   1.000
_cell.length_c   1.000
_cell.angle_alpha   90.00
_cell.angle_beta   90.00
_cell.angle_gamma   90.00
#
_symmetry.space_group_name_H-M   'P 1'
#
loop_
_entity.id
_entity.type
_entity.pdbx_description
1 polymer ?
#
loop_
_entity_poly.entity_id
_entity_poly.type
_entity_poly.pdbx_seq_one_letter_code
_entity_poly.pdbx_strand_id
1 'polypeptide(L)'
;MSESLQHQQLVKLIIDTTISIVGKDNTALIATDAVDGYALPPLTSEGFRPDVHYCFQNMLIIGEAKTSSDIERLHSREQYESYIKKCALFQGEAILLIAAPWMDHATVNNIVKKIAKRYPGNYKINILDGIGGSI
;
A
#
# COMPACT_ATOMS: atom_id res chain seq x y z
N MET A 1 -0.03 -17.93 -10.77
CA MET A 1 1.39 -17.83 -10.43
C MET A 1 1.56 -17.48 -8.97
N SER A 2 2.43 -18.18 -8.27
CA SER A 2 2.62 -17.92 -6.86
C SER A 2 3.47 -16.66 -6.67
N GLU A 3 3.19 -15.93 -5.61
CA GLU A 3 3.99 -14.77 -5.24
C GLU A 3 5.30 -15.23 -4.63
N SER A 4 6.33 -14.39 -4.75
CA SER A 4 7.60 -14.67 -4.11
C SER A 4 7.44 -14.59 -2.58
N LEU A 5 8.32 -15.28 -1.88
CA LEU A 5 8.34 -15.22 -0.42
C LEU A 5 8.58 -13.78 0.06
N GLN A 6 9.45 -13.05 -0.62
CA GLN A 6 9.72 -11.65 -0.26
C GLN A 6 8.45 -10.81 -0.39
N HIS A 7 7.70 -10.98 -1.47
CA HIS A 7 6.45 -10.23 -1.66
C HIS A 7 5.47 -10.55 -0.55
N GLN A 8 5.33 -11.83 -0.19
CA GLN A 8 4.43 -12.25 0.88
C GLN A 8 4.81 -11.63 2.22
N GLN A 9 6.10 -11.55 2.52
CA GLN A 9 6.58 -10.94 3.76
C GLN A 9 6.28 -9.44 3.79
N LEU A 10 6.42 -8.77 2.65
CA LEU A 10 6.12 -7.35 2.56
C LEU A 10 4.62 -7.08 2.72
N VAL A 11 3.77 -7.92 2.14
CA VAL A 11 2.33 -7.80 2.33
C VAL A 11 1.96 -8.02 3.79
N LYS A 12 2.59 -9.00 4.46
CA LYS A 12 2.34 -9.23 5.88
C LYS A 12 2.69 -8.00 6.70
N LEU A 13 3.80 -7.34 6.38
CA LEU A 13 4.20 -6.11 7.07
C LEU A 13 3.11 -5.03 6.91
N ILE A 14 2.54 -4.91 5.73
CA ILE A 14 1.46 -3.96 5.49
C ILE A 14 0.23 -4.32 6.32
N ILE A 15 -0.15 -5.60 6.35
CA ILE A 15 -1.31 -6.05 7.11
C ILE A 15 -1.09 -5.76 8.60
N ASP A 16 0.07 -6.11 9.15
CA ASP A 16 0.37 -5.87 10.55
C ASP A 16 0.34 -4.38 10.89
N THR A 17 0.86 -3.54 9.99
CA THR A 17 0.82 -2.09 10.17
C THR A 17 -0.60 -1.57 10.13
N THR A 18 -1.42 -2.08 9.21
CA THR A 18 -2.83 -1.69 9.12
C THR A 18 -3.57 -2.06 10.40
N ILE A 19 -3.36 -3.26 10.93
CA ILE A 19 -3.97 -3.69 12.18
C ILE A 19 -3.56 -2.76 13.33
N SER A 20 -2.30 -2.36 13.35
CA SER A 20 -1.77 -1.45 14.34
C SER A 20 -2.48 -0.08 14.30
N ILE A 21 -2.84 0.36 13.11
CA ILE A 21 -3.53 1.66 12.94
C ILE A 21 -5.01 1.56 13.30
N VAL A 22 -5.70 0.53 12.81
CA VAL A 22 -7.16 0.46 12.93
C VAL A 22 -7.63 -0.28 14.18
N GLY A 23 -6.78 -1.08 14.79
CA GLY A 23 -7.13 -1.86 15.97
C GLY A 23 -7.60 -3.26 15.63
N LYS A 24 -7.44 -4.17 16.60
CA LYS A 24 -7.77 -5.59 16.40
C LYS A 24 -9.25 -5.82 16.09
N ASP A 25 -10.12 -5.00 16.64
CA ASP A 25 -11.55 -5.18 16.46
C ASP A 25 -12.01 -4.91 15.04
N ASN A 26 -11.19 -4.26 14.23
CA ASN A 26 -11.52 -3.89 12.85
C ASN A 26 -10.81 -4.76 11.81
N THR A 27 -10.15 -5.84 12.23
CA THR A 27 -9.39 -6.68 11.29
C THR A 27 -10.26 -7.33 10.23
N ALA A 28 -11.52 -7.63 10.55
CA ALA A 28 -12.43 -8.25 9.59
C ALA A 28 -12.76 -7.33 8.41
N LEU A 29 -12.51 -6.02 8.56
CA LEU A 29 -12.77 -5.04 7.51
C LEU A 29 -11.60 -4.85 6.56
N ILE A 30 -10.46 -5.49 6.84
CA ILE A 30 -9.30 -5.46 5.96
C ILE A 30 -9.57 -6.36 4.76
N ALA A 31 -9.28 -5.87 3.56
CA ALA A 31 -9.38 -6.65 2.34
C ALA A 31 -7.97 -6.94 1.83
N THR A 32 -7.71 -8.19 1.48
CA THR A 32 -6.42 -8.60 0.91
C THR A 32 -6.60 -9.93 0.19
N ASP A 33 -5.85 -10.10 -0.89
CA ASP A 33 -5.84 -11.35 -1.65
C ASP A 33 -4.72 -12.29 -1.16
N ALA A 34 -3.86 -11.81 -0.27
CA ALA A 34 -2.69 -12.58 0.17
C ALA A 34 -3.00 -13.60 1.26
N VAL A 35 -4.12 -13.46 1.96
CA VAL A 35 -4.50 -14.31 3.08
C VAL A 35 -5.93 -14.76 2.89
N ASP A 36 -6.18 -16.06 3.07
CA ASP A 36 -7.53 -16.60 2.98
C ASP A 36 -8.42 -16.06 4.09
N GLY A 37 -9.71 -15.94 3.80
CA GLY A 37 -10.68 -15.49 4.79
C GLY A 37 -10.95 -13.99 4.76
N TYR A 38 -10.24 -13.24 3.94
CA TYR A 38 -10.47 -11.81 3.77
C TYR A 38 -11.14 -11.52 2.43
N ALA A 39 -11.86 -10.42 2.36
CA ALA A 39 -12.44 -9.96 1.10
C ALA A 39 -11.33 -9.52 0.14
N LEU A 40 -11.62 -9.54 -1.15
CA LEU A 40 -10.70 -9.00 -2.15
C LEU A 40 -10.71 -7.48 -2.10
N PRO A 41 -9.55 -6.82 -2.21
CA PRO A 41 -9.53 -5.37 -2.32
C PRO A 41 -10.28 -4.91 -3.58
N PRO A 42 -10.98 -3.78 -3.52
CA PRO A 42 -11.65 -3.26 -4.70
C PRO A 42 -10.64 -2.71 -5.70
N LEU A 43 -11.04 -2.69 -6.97
CA LEU A 43 -10.24 -2.06 -8.02
C LEU A 43 -10.35 -0.54 -7.92
N THR A 44 -9.26 0.15 -8.23
CA THR A 44 -9.30 1.60 -8.40
C THR A 44 -10.02 1.94 -9.71
N SER A 45 -10.31 3.23 -9.92
CA SER A 45 -10.95 3.67 -11.16
C SER A 45 -10.10 3.36 -12.40
N GLU A 46 -8.79 3.22 -12.25
CA GLU A 46 -7.89 2.85 -13.34
C GLU A 46 -7.72 1.34 -13.48
N GLY A 47 -8.38 0.55 -12.64
CA GLY A 47 -8.38 -0.90 -12.78
C GLY A 47 -7.28 -1.63 -12.01
N PHE A 48 -6.64 -0.98 -11.02
CA PHE A 48 -5.60 -1.61 -10.21
C PHE A 48 -6.18 -2.11 -8.89
N ARG A 49 -5.72 -3.27 -8.47
CA ARG A 49 -6.12 -3.86 -7.18
C ARG A 49 -4.93 -3.80 -6.23
N PRO A 50 -5.04 -3.05 -5.13
CA PRO A 50 -3.94 -3.01 -4.16
C PRO A 50 -3.81 -4.35 -3.43
N ASP A 51 -2.66 -4.58 -2.82
CA ASP A 51 -2.45 -5.80 -2.02
C ASP A 51 -3.27 -5.79 -0.75
N VAL A 52 -3.49 -4.62 -0.16
CA VAL A 52 -4.25 -4.46 1.08
C VAL A 52 -5.12 -3.21 0.96
N HIS A 53 -6.33 -3.30 1.48
CA HIS A 53 -7.28 -2.19 1.44
C HIS A 53 -8.12 -2.20 2.71
N TYR A 54 -8.34 -1.02 3.28
CA TYR A 54 -9.24 -0.82 4.41
C TYR A 54 -9.97 0.48 4.19
N CYS A 55 -11.28 0.45 4.32
CA CYS A 55 -12.09 1.67 4.24
C CYS A 55 -13.27 1.52 5.18
N PHE A 56 -13.28 2.33 6.22
CA PHE A 56 -14.36 2.30 7.21
C PHE A 56 -14.48 3.67 7.84
N GLN A 57 -15.69 4.18 7.92
CA GLN A 57 -15.97 5.51 8.43
C GLN A 57 -15.14 6.54 7.63
N ASN A 58 -14.34 7.35 8.31
CA ASN A 58 -13.56 8.41 7.67
C ASN A 58 -12.12 8.01 7.41
N MET A 59 -11.81 6.72 7.32
CA MET A 59 -10.44 6.27 7.12
C MET A 59 -10.32 5.36 5.92
N LEU A 60 -9.31 5.62 5.09
CA LEU A 60 -8.92 4.79 3.96
C LEU A 60 -7.45 4.42 4.11
N ILE A 61 -7.14 3.13 4.01
CA ILE A 61 -5.76 2.66 3.95
C ILE A 61 -5.60 1.82 2.70
N ILE A 62 -4.61 2.15 1.89
CA ILE A 62 -4.25 1.38 0.71
C ILE A 62 -2.81 0.91 0.91
N GLY A 63 -2.57 -0.38 0.69
CA GLY A 63 -1.24 -0.94 0.84
C GLY A 63 -0.79 -1.68 -0.41
N GLU A 64 0.47 -1.48 -0.78
CA GLU A 64 1.07 -2.12 -1.94
C GLU A 64 2.48 -2.55 -1.61
N ALA A 65 2.82 -3.80 -1.92
CA ALA A 65 4.15 -4.37 -1.70
C ALA A 65 4.89 -4.45 -3.02
N LYS A 66 6.16 -4.03 -3.03
CA LYS A 66 7.00 -4.06 -4.23
C LYS A 66 8.34 -4.69 -3.91
N THR A 67 8.72 -5.71 -4.68
CA THR A 67 10.08 -6.23 -4.64
C THR A 67 11.01 -5.33 -5.43
N SER A 68 12.32 -5.47 -5.23
CA SER A 68 13.30 -4.58 -5.86
C SER A 68 13.16 -4.50 -7.38
N SER A 69 12.84 -5.62 -8.02
CA SER A 69 12.74 -5.66 -9.49
C SER A 69 11.55 -4.90 -10.04
N ASP A 70 10.53 -4.61 -9.21
CA ASP A 70 9.28 -4.03 -9.68
C ASP A 70 9.15 -2.54 -9.41
N ILE A 71 9.99 -2.00 -8.54
CA ILE A 71 9.78 -0.64 -7.99
C ILE A 71 9.71 0.43 -9.07
N GLU A 72 10.61 0.37 -10.08
CA GLU A 72 10.71 1.44 -11.07
C GLU A 72 9.99 1.14 -12.38
N ARG A 73 9.29 0.00 -12.48
CA ARG A 73 8.58 -0.35 -13.71
C ARG A 73 7.44 0.62 -13.98
N LEU A 74 7.15 0.83 -15.26
CA LEU A 74 6.04 1.71 -15.66
C LEU A 74 4.72 1.27 -15.03
N HIS A 75 4.45 -0.03 -15.03
CA HIS A 75 3.23 -0.58 -14.42
C HIS A 75 3.14 -0.18 -12.95
N SER A 76 4.25 -0.29 -12.20
CA SER A 76 4.27 0.08 -10.80
C SER A 76 4.03 1.57 -10.61
N ARG A 77 4.61 2.41 -11.46
CA ARG A 77 4.39 3.86 -11.40
C ARG A 77 2.93 4.21 -11.64
N GLU A 78 2.28 3.51 -12.57
CA GLU A 78 0.86 3.69 -12.82
C GLU A 78 0.02 3.27 -11.62
N GLN A 79 0.41 2.20 -10.93
CA GLN A 79 -0.24 1.78 -9.70
C GLN A 79 -0.10 2.84 -8.61
N TYR A 80 1.12 3.34 -8.39
CA TYR A 80 1.34 4.38 -7.39
C TYR A 80 0.46 5.59 -7.66
N GLU A 81 0.40 6.03 -8.91
CA GLU A 81 -0.40 7.20 -9.28
C GLU A 81 -1.88 6.96 -9.00
N SER A 82 -2.37 5.79 -9.35
CA SER A 82 -3.78 5.44 -9.12
C SER A 82 -4.12 5.46 -7.63
N TYR A 83 -3.24 4.90 -6.79
CA TYR A 83 -3.48 4.85 -5.35
C TYR A 83 -3.37 6.24 -4.72
N ILE A 84 -2.40 7.03 -5.15
CA ILE A 84 -2.23 8.40 -4.64
C ILE A 84 -3.44 9.25 -5.01
N LYS A 85 -3.92 9.14 -6.25
CA LYS A 85 -5.11 9.85 -6.69
C LYS A 85 -6.32 9.49 -5.84
N LYS A 86 -6.50 8.20 -5.55
CA LYS A 86 -7.62 7.76 -4.72
C LYS A 86 -7.53 8.33 -3.31
N CYS A 87 -6.34 8.34 -2.72
CA CYS A 87 -6.12 8.93 -1.42
C CYS A 87 -6.40 10.44 -1.42
N ALA A 88 -5.94 11.14 -2.47
CA ALA A 88 -6.12 12.58 -2.57
C ALA A 88 -7.59 12.97 -2.69
N LEU A 89 -8.40 12.13 -3.33
CA LEU A 89 -9.84 12.39 -3.51
C LEU A 89 -10.68 11.95 -2.32
N PHE A 90 -10.12 11.18 -1.41
CA PHE A 90 -10.88 10.68 -0.27
C PHE A 90 -11.19 11.81 0.72
N GLN A 91 -12.43 11.88 1.15
CA GLN A 91 -12.87 12.91 2.11
C GLN A 91 -12.78 12.34 3.51
N GLY A 92 -11.59 12.35 4.05
CA GLY A 92 -11.31 11.79 5.36
C GLY A 92 -9.82 11.57 5.50
N GLU A 93 -9.45 10.72 6.42
CA GLU A 93 -8.05 10.38 6.66
C GLU A 93 -7.64 9.27 5.73
N ALA A 94 -6.66 9.51 4.86
CA ALA A 94 -6.18 8.51 3.91
C ALA A 94 -4.69 8.28 4.09
N ILE A 95 -4.28 7.01 4.04
CA ILE A 95 -2.89 6.61 4.20
C ILE A 95 -2.56 5.60 3.10
N LEU A 96 -1.46 5.87 2.39
CA LEU A 96 -0.89 4.91 1.45
C LEU A 96 0.34 4.29 2.09
N LEU A 97 0.31 2.97 2.25
CA LEU A 97 1.45 2.21 2.79
C LEU A 97 2.11 1.47 1.63
N ILE A 98 3.39 1.73 1.42
CA ILE A 98 4.16 0.99 0.41
C ILE A 98 5.27 0.25 1.13
N ALA A 99 5.31 -1.06 1.00
CA ALA A 99 6.36 -1.88 1.60
C ALA A 99 7.35 -2.29 0.52
N ALA A 100 8.62 -2.09 0.80
CA ALA A 100 9.71 -2.45 -0.11
C ALA A 100 10.93 -2.83 0.71
N PRO A 101 11.92 -3.51 0.11
CA PRO A 101 13.17 -3.79 0.83
C PRO A 101 13.83 -2.49 1.28
N TRP A 102 14.47 -2.52 2.44
CA TRP A 102 15.02 -1.30 3.04
C TRP A 102 15.98 -0.55 2.09
N MET A 103 16.71 -1.28 1.27
CA MET A 103 17.67 -0.68 0.33
C MET A 103 16.99 0.13 -0.77
N ASP A 104 15.70 -0.09 -0.98
CA ASP A 104 14.94 0.59 -2.03
C ASP A 104 14.09 1.74 -1.50
N HIS A 105 14.17 2.01 -0.20
CA HIS A 105 13.33 3.02 0.46
C HIS A 105 13.47 4.39 -0.21
N ALA A 106 14.71 4.83 -0.44
CA ALA A 106 14.93 6.16 -1.03
C ALA A 106 14.38 6.25 -2.45
N THR A 107 14.53 5.19 -3.24
CA THR A 107 14.02 5.16 -4.61
C THR A 107 12.51 5.25 -4.64
N VAL A 108 11.84 4.43 -3.83
CA VAL A 108 10.37 4.47 -3.74
C VAL A 108 9.90 5.83 -3.29
N ASN A 109 10.52 6.35 -2.24
CA ASN A 109 10.13 7.64 -1.68
C ASN A 109 10.24 8.76 -2.72
N ASN A 110 11.31 8.77 -3.51
CA ASN A 110 11.48 9.77 -4.56
C ASN A 110 10.42 9.67 -5.64
N ILE A 111 10.08 8.45 -6.06
CA ILE A 111 9.07 8.23 -7.10
C ILE A 111 7.71 8.72 -6.61
N VAL A 112 7.28 8.28 -5.43
CA VAL A 112 5.93 8.62 -4.95
C VAL A 112 5.81 10.09 -4.59
N LYS A 113 6.88 10.73 -4.11
CA LYS A 113 6.84 12.16 -3.83
C LYS A 113 6.65 12.99 -5.10
N LYS A 114 7.29 12.59 -6.20
CA LYS A 114 7.09 13.29 -7.47
C LYS A 114 5.65 13.16 -7.95
N ILE A 115 5.08 11.97 -7.81
CA ILE A 115 3.68 11.75 -8.20
C ILE A 115 2.75 12.57 -7.30
N ALA A 116 3.00 12.55 -6.00
CA ALA A 116 2.14 13.23 -5.03
C ALA A 116 2.07 14.73 -5.27
N LYS A 117 3.10 15.34 -5.84
CA LYS A 117 3.07 16.77 -6.16
C LYS A 117 1.94 17.13 -7.13
N ARG A 118 1.49 16.18 -7.95
CA ARG A 118 0.41 16.41 -8.90
C ARG A 118 -0.98 16.19 -8.29
N TYR A 119 -1.04 15.67 -7.06
CA TYR A 119 -2.29 15.32 -6.39
C TYR A 119 -2.30 15.88 -4.97
N PRO A 120 -2.55 17.18 -4.81
CA PRO A 120 -2.56 17.77 -3.46
C PRO A 120 -3.70 17.21 -2.62
N GLY A 121 -3.47 17.12 -1.31
CA GLY A 121 -4.46 16.60 -0.36
C GLY A 121 -3.83 16.37 0.99
N ASN A 122 -4.64 15.92 1.94
CA ASN A 122 -4.19 15.71 3.32
C ASN A 122 -3.80 14.27 3.63
N TYR A 123 -3.66 13.46 2.61
CA TYR A 123 -3.27 12.05 2.79
C TYR A 123 -1.81 11.94 3.18
N LYS A 124 -1.47 10.78 3.75
CA LYS A 124 -0.10 10.46 4.13
C LYS A 124 0.41 9.28 3.30
N ILE A 125 1.71 9.29 3.02
CA ILE A 125 2.39 8.17 2.36
C ILE A 125 3.49 7.70 3.29
N ASN A 126 3.45 6.43 3.70
CA ASN A 126 4.47 5.84 4.55
C ASN A 126 5.14 4.70 3.82
N ILE A 127 6.46 4.73 3.76
CA ILE A 127 7.23 3.65 3.16
C ILE A 127 7.68 2.72 4.29
N LEU A 128 7.28 1.45 4.20
CA LEU A 128 7.62 0.44 5.18
C LEU A 128 8.81 -0.37 4.65
N ASP A 129 9.86 -0.45 5.41
CA ASP A 129 11.10 -1.09 4.97
C ASP A 129 11.66 -2.08 5.98
N GLY A 130 10.77 -2.81 6.63
CA GLY A 130 11.19 -3.72 7.69
C GLY A 130 11.97 -4.95 7.24
N ILE A 131 11.90 -5.30 5.95
CA ILE A 131 12.55 -6.51 5.45
C ILE A 131 14.02 -6.23 5.18
N GLY A 132 14.89 -7.04 5.77
CA GLY A 132 16.32 -6.92 5.56
C GLY A 132 17.00 -5.90 6.43
N GLY A 133 16.28 -4.90 6.89
CA GLY A 133 16.81 -3.87 7.76
C GLY A 133 16.21 -3.85 9.15
N SER A 134 15.27 -4.73 9.38
CA SER A 134 14.45 -4.68 10.59
C SER A 134 15.03 -5.47 11.74
N ILE A 135 16.10 -6.10 11.52
CA ILE A 135 16.66 -7.00 12.53
C ILE A 135 17.48 -6.23 13.54
#